data_b24d47542f9db1e2870726ef70f14794
#
_entry.id   b24d47542f9db1e2870726ef70f14794
#
_cell.length_a   1.000
_cell.length_b   1.000
_cell.length_c   1.000
_cell.angle_alpha   90.00
_cell.angle_beta   90.00
_cell.angle_gamma   90.00
#
_symmetry.space_group_name_H-M   'P 1'
#
loop_
_entity.id
_entity.type
_entity.pdbx_description
1 polymer ?
#
loop_
_entity_poly.entity_id
_entity_poly.type
_entity_poly.pdbx_seq_one_letter_code
_entity_poly.pdbx_strand_id
1 'polypeptide(L)'
;MAIQSKHLVCWDKIETPFYIKKWLEEGVTIPFISEPPLCEYENYVLNKEQENFVDSKLSEYIYEGYISEVVEKPRCISPLGCVAKKNKEKWRIISDMRMVNKYINVPKCRYEDLSELPNVIRNNDAYASVDLKDGFNNVVIRKDFRTFFGFKWRNKYFVWNVLNFGCSIAPYLFTKILRPVVSYLRSLNVRCLLYVDDFLLLGPKETLSLNIELVIETLIDLGWKINYEKSCLTPSDTIEYLGLTIKNRDDGVPILTVPGSKIAKVRKDIKRILKHKYVSARVLSKVAGQCNFICKAVLPGRLMLRNVYKLIKLKQNWETKLELTACAIKDLLWWLNSLETWNGKTIIPSKIDGQLVTDASQLGWGGHLGEHITQGFWDQTMSQKHSNIRELMAVLLSLRAFAPHIRNKTISILSDNITSVAYINHMGGPMEELTDIAKLIWAEAIQNNITIVAKHLSGKLNTQADGLSRAVDKHKWMLSKPLFLYLDSVWGPHSVDRFVSLVSTQLPIYNSRFLDPNGMKVDALAQTDWGLENNFVNPPIRLLNKVIEIVQQQEAHATVIAPWWPAQTWFNNLVKLSICPPIRVFRKAIIPLNPAVPEPLRNRKWKIFAWRICGNSKHVFRDGLFRLHRS
;
A
#
# COMPACT_ATOMS: atom_id res chain seq x y z
N MET A 1 46.12 -0.28 8.91
CA MET A 1 45.17 -0.42 7.78
C MET A 1 44.66 -1.83 7.74
N ALA A 2 43.36 -2.08 7.50
CA ALA A 2 42.78 -3.43 7.57
C ALA A 2 43.18 -4.32 6.38
N ILE A 3 43.03 -3.83 5.15
CA ILE A 3 43.35 -4.60 3.95
C ILE A 3 44.81 -4.38 3.56
N GLN A 4 45.62 -5.44 3.61
CA GLN A 4 47.04 -5.43 3.30
C GLN A 4 47.32 -6.27 2.05
N SER A 5 48.51 -6.14 1.46
CA SER A 5 48.93 -6.91 0.28
C SER A 5 48.75 -8.44 0.42
N LYS A 6 48.95 -8.98 1.62
CA LYS A 6 48.74 -10.42 1.91
C LYS A 6 47.29 -10.90 1.69
N HIS A 7 46.29 -9.99 1.78
CA HIS A 7 44.88 -10.34 1.59
C HIS A 7 44.48 -10.35 0.11
N LEU A 8 45.26 -9.72 -0.80
CA LEU A 8 44.95 -9.61 -2.22
C LEU A 8 44.76 -10.96 -2.90
N VAL A 9 45.55 -11.97 -2.48
CA VAL A 9 45.42 -13.36 -2.97
C VAL A 9 44.02 -13.92 -2.69
N CYS A 10 43.43 -13.57 -1.55
CA CYS A 10 42.07 -14.02 -1.22
C CYS A 10 40.99 -13.29 -2.05
N TRP A 11 41.25 -12.04 -2.43
CA TRP A 11 40.38 -11.29 -3.36
C TRP A 11 40.41 -11.88 -4.78
N ASP A 12 41.49 -12.53 -5.19
CA ASP A 12 41.57 -13.26 -6.46
C ASP A 12 40.64 -14.50 -6.46
N LYS A 13 40.61 -15.23 -5.34
CA LYS A 13 39.78 -16.43 -5.18
C LYS A 13 38.28 -16.19 -5.33
N ILE A 14 37.81 -14.98 -5.04
CA ILE A 14 36.38 -14.60 -5.12
C ILE A 14 36.03 -13.89 -6.44
N GLU A 15 36.84 -14.07 -7.49
CA GLU A 15 36.62 -13.49 -8.83
C GLU A 15 36.40 -11.98 -8.82
N THR A 16 37.16 -11.26 -8.00
CA THR A 16 37.02 -9.83 -7.86
C THR A 16 37.33 -9.08 -9.16
N PRO A 17 36.46 -8.17 -9.63
CA PRO A 17 36.71 -7.37 -10.82
C PRO A 17 38.03 -6.59 -10.75
N PHE A 18 38.74 -6.50 -11.87
CA PHE A 18 40.05 -5.86 -11.96
C PHE A 18 40.11 -4.44 -11.38
N TYR A 19 39.08 -3.62 -11.64
CA TYR A 19 39.03 -2.24 -11.11
C TYR A 19 38.95 -2.18 -9.58
N ILE A 20 38.31 -3.18 -8.94
CA ILE A 20 38.24 -3.28 -7.46
C ILE A 20 39.59 -3.71 -6.92
N LYS A 21 40.27 -4.68 -7.55
CA LYS A 21 41.64 -5.07 -7.16
C LYS A 21 42.57 -3.87 -7.20
N LYS A 22 42.51 -3.09 -8.28
CA LYS A 22 43.28 -1.85 -8.39
C LYS A 22 42.96 -0.85 -7.27
N TRP A 23 41.69 -0.72 -6.85
CA TRP A 23 41.33 0.11 -5.71
C TRP A 23 41.87 -0.40 -4.38
N LEU A 24 41.99 -1.70 -4.21
CA LEU A 24 42.55 -2.32 -3.01
C LEU A 24 44.08 -2.18 -2.96
N GLU A 25 44.76 -2.19 -4.09
CA GLU A 25 46.22 -2.05 -4.22
C GLU A 25 46.66 -0.59 -4.13
N GLU A 26 46.10 0.31 -4.95
CA GLU A 26 46.55 1.68 -5.12
C GLU A 26 45.75 2.68 -4.25
N GLY A 27 44.60 2.27 -3.76
CA GLY A 27 43.58 3.14 -3.14
C GLY A 27 42.52 3.58 -4.15
N VAL A 28 41.33 3.96 -3.61
CA VAL A 28 40.21 4.41 -4.41
C VAL A 28 40.45 5.77 -5.02
N THR A 29 39.98 5.96 -6.25
CA THR A 29 39.97 7.26 -6.92
C THR A 29 38.65 7.98 -6.60
N ILE A 30 38.74 9.30 -6.43
CA ILE A 30 37.58 10.15 -6.17
C ILE A 30 37.16 10.82 -7.49
N PRO A 31 35.97 10.53 -8.02
CA PRO A 31 35.52 11.07 -9.30
C PRO A 31 35.05 12.52 -9.12
N PHE A 32 35.96 13.46 -9.20
CA PHE A 32 35.60 14.86 -9.21
C PHE A 32 34.97 15.29 -10.54
N ILE A 33 33.92 16.13 -10.48
CA ILE A 33 33.31 16.80 -11.64
C ILE A 33 34.27 17.85 -12.17
N SER A 34 34.88 18.58 -11.24
CA SER A 34 35.97 19.53 -11.46
C SER A 34 36.82 19.56 -10.20
N GLU A 35 38.06 19.99 -10.32
CA GLU A 35 38.96 20.08 -9.18
C GLU A 35 38.41 21.03 -8.10
N PRO A 36 38.30 20.59 -6.83
CA PRO A 36 37.86 21.45 -5.75
C PRO A 36 38.81 22.65 -5.60
N PRO A 37 38.29 23.87 -5.38
CA PRO A 37 39.13 25.04 -5.17
C PRO A 37 39.89 24.92 -3.84
N LEU A 38 41.00 25.67 -3.73
CA LEU A 38 41.70 25.84 -2.46
C LEU A 38 40.72 26.38 -1.42
N CYS A 39 40.61 25.72 -0.28
CA CYS A 39 39.71 26.15 0.79
C CYS A 39 40.26 25.78 2.17
N GLU A 40 40.02 26.66 3.13
CA GLU A 40 40.32 26.45 4.54
C GLU A 40 39.15 26.95 5.38
N TYR A 41 38.64 26.07 6.24
CA TYR A 41 37.55 26.38 7.15
C TYR A 41 37.97 26.10 8.59
N GLU A 42 37.51 26.96 9.50
CA GLU A 42 37.72 26.81 10.93
C GLU A 42 36.93 25.64 11.49
N ASN A 43 37.52 24.99 12.51
CA ASN A 43 36.83 23.90 13.20
C ASN A 43 35.61 24.39 13.97
N TYR A 44 34.67 23.45 14.24
CA TYR A 44 33.59 23.75 15.15
C TYR A 44 34.09 24.02 16.55
N VAL A 45 33.42 24.94 17.27
CA VAL A 45 33.72 25.22 18.67
C VAL A 45 33.46 24.00 19.52
N LEU A 46 34.46 23.53 20.23
CA LEU A 46 34.39 22.35 21.12
C LEU A 46 34.61 22.78 22.56
N ASN A 47 34.01 22.06 23.50
CA ASN A 47 34.34 22.21 24.91
C ASN A 47 35.60 21.37 25.26
N LYS A 48 36.15 21.58 26.46
CA LYS A 48 37.39 20.92 26.91
C LYS A 48 37.34 19.39 26.84
N GLU A 49 36.19 18.80 27.22
CA GLU A 49 35.97 17.36 27.18
C GLU A 49 36.00 16.81 25.74
N GLN A 50 35.33 17.51 24.82
CA GLN A 50 35.34 17.19 23.40
C GLN A 50 36.74 17.33 22.76
N GLU A 51 37.50 18.37 23.13
CA GLU A 51 38.88 18.52 22.69
C GLU A 51 39.75 17.36 23.12
N ASN A 52 39.69 16.98 24.41
CA ASN A 52 40.44 15.84 24.94
C ASN A 52 40.09 14.54 24.22
N PHE A 53 38.79 14.35 23.92
CA PHE A 53 38.34 13.20 23.12
C PHE A 53 38.92 13.22 21.72
N VAL A 54 38.93 14.39 21.03
CA VAL A 54 39.50 14.51 19.69
C VAL A 54 40.98 14.21 19.72
N ASP A 55 41.75 14.75 20.68
CA ASP A 55 43.20 14.47 20.84
C ASP A 55 43.49 12.98 20.95
N SER A 56 42.77 12.31 21.87
CA SER A 56 42.91 10.84 22.07
C SER A 56 42.57 10.08 20.79
N LYS A 57 41.50 10.48 20.10
CA LYS A 57 41.02 9.78 18.91
C LYS A 57 41.92 10.02 17.69
N LEU A 58 42.49 11.20 17.53
CA LEU A 58 43.46 11.47 16.48
C LEU A 58 44.76 10.67 16.69
N SER A 59 45.25 10.55 17.94
CA SER A 59 46.38 9.69 18.25
C SER A 59 46.14 8.24 17.87
N GLU A 60 44.93 7.69 18.15
CA GLU A 60 44.52 6.38 17.71
C GLU A 60 44.49 6.26 16.17
N TYR A 61 43.94 7.29 15.48
CA TYR A 61 43.85 7.29 14.00
C TYR A 61 45.23 7.40 13.32
N ILE A 62 46.20 8.09 13.94
CA ILE A 62 47.59 8.11 13.47
C ILE A 62 48.20 6.72 13.62
N TYR A 63 48.04 6.10 14.79
CA TYR A 63 48.54 4.74 15.05
C TYR A 63 47.97 3.70 14.08
N GLU A 64 46.65 3.73 13.84
CA GLU A 64 45.96 2.85 12.86
C GLU A 64 46.27 3.22 11.39
N GLY A 65 46.95 4.38 11.13
CA GLY A 65 47.28 4.86 9.80
C GLY A 65 46.09 5.42 9.00
N TYR A 66 44.97 5.75 9.67
CA TYR A 66 43.81 6.36 9.03
C TYR A 66 44.04 7.81 8.63
N ILE A 67 44.90 8.51 9.33
CA ILE A 67 45.32 9.86 9.03
C ILE A 67 46.84 9.97 9.06
N SER A 68 47.37 10.98 8.37
CA SER A 68 48.79 11.35 8.44
C SER A 68 48.93 12.84 8.72
N GLU A 69 49.89 13.20 9.61
CA GLU A 69 50.37 14.60 9.75
C GLU A 69 51.15 14.93 8.49
N VAL A 70 50.96 16.14 7.95
CA VAL A 70 51.64 16.64 6.75
C VAL A 70 52.21 18.01 7.01
N VAL A 71 53.39 18.29 6.45
CA VAL A 71 54.06 19.59 6.56
C VAL A 71 53.44 20.58 5.58
N GLU A 72 53.15 20.10 4.36
CA GLU A 72 52.55 20.93 3.32
C GLU A 72 51.05 21.09 3.60
N LYS A 73 50.57 22.33 3.41
CA LYS A 73 49.16 22.66 3.57
C LYS A 73 48.30 21.90 2.54
N PRO A 74 47.32 21.08 2.98
CA PRO A 74 46.40 20.44 2.06
C PRO A 74 45.60 21.43 1.23
N ARG A 75 45.19 21.04 0.01
CA ARG A 75 44.40 21.90 -0.88
C ARG A 75 43.02 22.24 -0.29
N CYS A 76 42.37 21.28 0.39
CA CYS A 76 41.11 21.52 1.07
C CYS A 76 41.27 21.19 2.56
N ILE A 77 40.91 22.13 3.40
CA ILE A 77 40.90 21.99 4.85
C ILE A 77 39.44 22.07 5.31
N SER A 78 38.87 20.91 5.67
CA SER A 78 37.51 20.77 6.12
C SER A 78 37.37 20.93 7.63
N PRO A 79 36.28 21.56 8.14
CA PRO A 79 36.06 21.68 9.58
C PRO A 79 35.97 20.30 10.27
N LEU A 80 36.67 20.21 11.40
CA LEU A 80 36.56 19.07 12.30
C LEU A 80 35.56 19.41 13.41
N GLY A 81 34.72 18.44 13.79
CA GLY A 81 33.77 18.59 14.87
C GLY A 81 33.56 17.27 15.62
N CYS A 82 32.75 17.34 16.67
CA CYS A 82 32.44 16.20 17.53
C CYS A 82 30.95 16.16 17.85
N VAL A 83 30.34 14.99 17.69
CA VAL A 83 28.94 14.77 18.00
C VAL A 83 28.76 13.60 18.97
N ALA A 84 27.82 13.73 19.91
CA ALA A 84 27.50 12.66 20.84
C ALA A 84 26.87 11.45 20.10
N LYS A 85 27.29 10.23 20.45
CA LYS A 85 26.61 9.00 20.05
C LYS A 85 25.27 8.90 20.81
N LYS A 86 24.38 7.97 20.40
CA LYS A 86 23.08 7.73 21.09
C LYS A 86 23.21 7.53 22.61
N ASN A 87 24.26 6.85 23.06
CA ASN A 87 24.69 6.86 24.47
C ASN A 87 25.51 8.13 24.69
N LYS A 88 24.98 9.07 25.43
CA LYS A 88 25.55 10.41 25.68
C LYS A 88 27.01 10.44 26.18
N GLU A 89 27.53 9.30 26.60
CA GLU A 89 28.91 9.14 27.12
C GLU A 89 29.99 8.91 26.05
N LYS A 90 29.59 8.66 24.79
CA LYS A 90 30.55 8.41 23.69
C LYS A 90 30.38 9.43 22.58
N TRP A 91 31.50 9.99 22.13
CA TRP A 91 31.57 10.95 21.04
C TRP A 91 31.93 10.28 19.71
N ARG A 92 31.72 11.00 18.61
CA ARG A 92 32.19 10.64 17.26
C ARG A 92 32.78 11.87 16.61
N ILE A 93 34.00 11.76 16.06
CA ILE A 93 34.58 12.80 15.21
C ILE A 93 33.81 12.88 13.91
N ILE A 94 33.52 14.07 13.45
CA ILE A 94 32.94 14.36 12.14
C ILE A 94 33.86 15.31 11.39
N SER A 95 34.07 15.07 10.09
CA SER A 95 34.70 16.00 9.17
C SER A 95 33.64 16.58 8.25
N ASP A 96 33.48 17.89 8.24
CA ASP A 96 32.47 18.55 7.41
C ASP A 96 32.94 18.71 5.97
N MET A 97 32.71 17.74 5.17
CA MET A 97 33.13 17.69 3.78
C MET A 97 32.13 18.32 2.78
N ARG A 98 31.15 19.11 3.25
CA ARG A 98 30.10 19.67 2.37
C ARG A 98 30.66 20.47 1.20
N MET A 99 31.82 21.16 1.39
CA MET A 99 32.46 21.91 0.29
C MET A 99 33.07 20.97 -0.74
N VAL A 100 33.87 20.00 -0.32
CA VAL A 100 34.51 19.02 -1.22
C VAL A 100 33.43 18.17 -1.92
N ASN A 101 32.39 17.78 -1.20
CA ASN A 101 31.25 16.98 -1.73
C ASN A 101 30.53 17.64 -2.91
N LYS A 102 30.53 18.97 -3.05
CA LYS A 102 29.93 19.67 -4.21
C LYS A 102 30.66 19.35 -5.53
N TYR A 103 31.90 18.95 -5.45
CA TYR A 103 32.74 18.64 -6.59
C TYR A 103 32.82 17.12 -6.87
N ILE A 104 32.25 16.28 -6.01
CA ILE A 104 32.28 14.82 -6.18
C ILE A 104 31.07 14.37 -7.00
N ASN A 105 31.32 13.66 -8.10
CA ASN A 105 30.27 12.96 -8.84
C ASN A 105 29.93 11.65 -8.14
N VAL A 106 28.77 11.60 -7.48
CA VAL A 106 28.29 10.39 -6.80
C VAL A 106 27.33 9.64 -7.70
N PRO A 107 27.72 8.48 -8.28
CA PRO A 107 26.83 7.69 -9.11
C PRO A 107 25.61 7.19 -8.32
N LYS A 108 24.46 7.09 -9.00
CA LYS A 108 23.29 6.46 -8.39
C LYS A 108 23.59 5.00 -8.06
N CYS A 109 23.32 4.60 -6.83
CA CYS A 109 23.46 3.23 -6.35
C CYS A 109 22.20 2.79 -5.61
N ARG A 110 21.74 1.59 -5.92
CA ARG A 110 20.68 0.94 -5.14
C ARG A 110 21.35 0.07 -4.07
N TYR A 111 21.04 0.37 -2.83
CA TYR A 111 21.45 -0.42 -1.66
C TYR A 111 20.40 -1.49 -1.38
N GLU A 112 20.81 -2.64 -0.89
CA GLU A 112 19.90 -3.71 -0.46
C GLU A 112 19.29 -3.34 0.90
N ASP A 113 18.05 -2.86 0.88
CA ASP A 113 17.34 -2.52 2.11
C ASP A 113 16.26 -3.55 2.45
N LEU A 114 15.45 -3.27 3.46
CA LEU A 114 14.35 -4.14 3.89
C LEU A 114 13.34 -4.51 2.78
N SER A 115 13.34 -3.83 1.63
CA SER A 115 12.49 -4.17 0.51
C SER A 115 12.92 -5.44 -0.23
N GLU A 116 14.19 -5.86 -0.04
CA GLU A 116 14.71 -7.10 -0.62
C GLU A 116 14.43 -8.34 0.26
N LEU A 117 14.00 -8.16 1.51
CA LEU A 117 13.68 -9.28 2.41
C LEU A 117 12.74 -10.33 1.80
N PRO A 118 11.64 -9.97 1.12
CA PRO A 118 10.73 -10.97 0.54
C PRO A 118 11.40 -11.92 -0.47
N ASN A 119 12.54 -11.51 -1.05
CA ASN A 119 13.26 -12.30 -2.04
C ASN A 119 14.18 -13.36 -1.41
N VAL A 120 14.58 -13.16 -0.15
CA VAL A 120 15.62 -13.99 0.50
C VAL A 120 15.13 -14.75 1.74
N ILE A 121 14.09 -14.25 2.42
CA ILE A 121 13.55 -14.84 3.65
C ILE A 121 12.60 -16.00 3.36
N ARG A 122 12.60 -17.00 4.24
CA ARG A 122 11.69 -18.17 4.19
C ARG A 122 11.04 -18.39 5.55
N ASN A 123 9.98 -19.19 5.57
CA ASN A 123 9.35 -19.60 6.83
C ASN A 123 10.35 -20.40 7.68
N ASN A 124 10.31 -20.22 8.98
CA ASN A 124 11.17 -20.85 9.98
C ASN A 124 12.66 -20.51 9.84
N ASP A 125 13.02 -19.41 9.14
CA ASP A 125 14.40 -18.95 9.13
C ASP A 125 14.82 -18.43 10.51
N ALA A 126 16.03 -18.75 10.93
CA ALA A 126 16.74 -18.02 11.96
C ALA A 126 17.57 -16.89 11.34
N TYR A 127 17.96 -15.93 12.15
CA TYR A 127 18.64 -14.70 11.75
C TYR A 127 19.94 -14.49 12.50
N ALA A 128 20.93 -13.92 11.82
CA ALA A 128 22.17 -13.45 12.40
C ALA A 128 22.60 -12.15 11.71
N SER A 129 23.48 -11.37 12.35
CA SER A 129 24.06 -10.18 11.73
C SER A 129 25.53 -10.06 12.00
N VAL A 130 26.27 -9.54 11.01
CA VAL A 130 27.70 -9.25 11.12
C VAL A 130 27.91 -7.77 10.81
N ASP A 131 28.47 -7.03 11.77
CA ASP A 131 28.83 -5.59 11.67
C ASP A 131 30.33 -5.50 11.42
N LEU A 132 30.75 -4.68 10.44
CA LEU A 132 32.16 -4.47 10.14
C LEU A 132 32.71 -3.31 11.02
N LYS A 133 33.83 -3.58 11.71
CA LYS A 133 34.48 -2.55 12.54
C LYS A 133 35.09 -1.47 11.67
N ASP A 134 34.81 -0.21 12.01
CA ASP A 134 35.36 0.99 11.35
C ASP A 134 35.09 1.09 9.84
N GLY A 135 34.10 0.35 9.32
CA GLY A 135 33.55 0.34 7.96
C GLY A 135 34.38 1.08 6.91
N PHE A 136 34.09 2.35 6.69
CA PHE A 136 34.74 3.19 5.67
C PHE A 136 36.25 3.35 5.88
N ASN A 137 36.74 3.34 7.12
CA ASN A 137 38.16 3.53 7.43
C ASN A 137 39.03 2.34 6.96
N ASN A 138 38.45 1.26 6.48
CA ASN A 138 39.18 0.17 5.86
C ASN A 138 39.51 0.41 4.38
N VAL A 139 38.93 1.43 3.74
CA VAL A 139 39.10 1.73 2.33
C VAL A 139 40.10 2.88 2.14
N VAL A 140 41.24 2.57 1.55
CA VAL A 140 42.36 3.53 1.35
C VAL A 140 42.03 4.50 0.21
N ILE A 141 42.29 5.80 0.40
CA ILE A 141 42.25 6.83 -0.65
C ILE A 141 43.61 6.87 -1.36
N ARG A 142 43.60 6.85 -2.69
CA ARG A 142 44.82 6.99 -3.50
C ARG A 142 45.57 8.29 -3.13
N LYS A 143 46.88 8.24 -3.06
CA LYS A 143 47.73 9.31 -2.47
C LYS A 143 47.50 10.69 -3.06
N ASP A 144 47.33 10.80 -4.37
CA ASP A 144 47.09 12.07 -5.09
C ASP A 144 45.77 12.76 -4.75
N PHE A 145 44.77 12.00 -4.21
CA PHE A 145 43.50 12.59 -3.79
C PHE A 145 43.48 13.03 -2.32
N ARG A 146 44.42 12.61 -1.49
CA ARG A 146 44.41 12.88 -0.02
C ARG A 146 44.48 14.35 0.32
N THR A 147 45.14 15.16 -0.51
CA THR A 147 45.23 16.62 -0.32
C THR A 147 43.86 17.33 -0.31
N PHE A 148 42.79 16.71 -0.86
CA PHE A 148 41.43 17.24 -0.81
C PHE A 148 40.66 16.82 0.46
N PHE A 149 41.25 15.94 1.29
CA PHE A 149 40.67 15.39 2.51
C PHE A 149 41.43 15.83 3.74
N GLY A 150 41.91 17.10 3.74
CA GLY A 150 42.65 17.69 4.83
C GLY A 150 41.79 18.28 5.94
N PHE A 151 42.37 18.39 7.12
CA PHE A 151 41.85 19.15 8.26
C PHE A 151 43.01 19.72 9.08
N LYS A 152 42.73 20.73 9.91
CA LYS A 152 43.67 21.36 10.80
C LYS A 152 43.31 21.06 12.25
N TRP A 153 44.30 20.72 13.08
CA TRP A 153 44.12 20.55 14.51
C TRP A 153 45.35 21.00 15.27
N ARG A 154 45.19 21.89 16.26
CA ARG A 154 46.28 22.45 17.08
C ARG A 154 47.47 22.95 16.25
N ASN A 155 47.19 23.75 15.23
CA ASN A 155 48.18 24.32 14.31
C ASN A 155 48.96 23.31 13.43
N LYS A 156 48.53 22.03 13.40
CA LYS A 156 49.07 21.01 12.52
C LYS A 156 48.09 20.65 11.44
N TYR A 157 48.61 20.28 10.28
CA TYR A 157 47.80 19.81 9.15
C TYR A 157 47.79 18.28 9.09
N PHE A 158 46.65 17.73 8.81
CA PHE A 158 46.43 16.28 8.64
C PHE A 158 45.66 16.00 7.37
N VAL A 159 45.87 14.83 6.81
CA VAL A 159 45.08 14.31 5.70
C VAL A 159 44.51 12.95 6.07
N TRP A 160 43.26 12.67 5.60
CA TRP A 160 42.69 11.36 5.68
C TRP A 160 43.33 10.43 4.63
N ASN A 161 43.89 9.31 5.05
CA ASN A 161 44.41 8.26 4.20
C ASN A 161 43.34 7.31 3.71
N VAL A 162 42.18 7.30 4.37
CA VAL A 162 41.07 6.40 4.19
C VAL A 162 39.76 7.16 4.04
N LEU A 163 38.74 6.51 3.50
CA LEU A 163 37.39 7.10 3.44
C LEU A 163 36.89 7.43 4.86
N ASN A 164 36.41 8.64 5.05
CA ASN A 164 35.93 9.13 6.34
C ASN A 164 34.42 9.36 6.35
N PHE A 165 33.86 9.41 7.55
CA PHE A 165 32.48 9.84 7.75
C PHE A 165 32.31 11.32 7.41
N GLY A 166 31.52 11.60 6.37
CA GLY A 166 31.31 12.95 5.80
C GLY A 166 31.56 13.00 4.30
N CYS A 167 32.33 12.08 3.74
CA CYS A 167 32.54 11.98 2.30
C CYS A 167 31.31 11.36 1.62
N SER A 168 30.71 12.09 0.66
CA SER A 168 29.45 11.69 0.00
C SER A 168 29.55 10.40 -0.82
N ILE A 169 30.75 10.11 -1.37
CA ILE A 169 30.96 8.91 -2.20
C ILE A 169 31.32 7.65 -1.37
N ALA A 170 31.66 7.81 -0.09
CA ALA A 170 32.13 6.69 0.73
C ALA A 170 31.15 5.50 0.75
N PRO A 171 29.82 5.68 0.94
CA PRO A 171 28.90 4.55 0.91
C PRO A 171 28.87 3.81 -0.43
N TYR A 172 29.00 4.54 -1.54
CA TYR A 172 29.02 3.96 -2.88
C TYR A 172 30.27 3.10 -3.10
N LEU A 173 31.46 3.63 -2.83
CA LEU A 173 32.73 2.92 -3.02
C LEU A 173 32.80 1.69 -2.12
N PHE A 174 32.42 1.84 -0.86
CA PHE A 174 32.40 0.77 0.12
C PHE A 174 31.46 -0.39 -0.32
N THR A 175 30.24 -0.06 -0.73
CA THR A 175 29.30 -1.06 -1.25
C THR A 175 29.82 -1.75 -2.51
N LYS A 176 30.50 -1.01 -3.40
CA LYS A 176 31.11 -1.57 -4.62
C LYS A 176 32.20 -2.59 -4.30
N ILE A 177 33.04 -2.30 -3.30
CA ILE A 177 34.09 -3.23 -2.86
C ILE A 177 33.50 -4.49 -2.24
N LEU A 178 32.39 -4.40 -1.48
CA LEU A 178 31.76 -5.55 -0.85
C LEU A 178 30.87 -6.40 -1.79
N ARG A 179 30.49 -5.90 -2.97
CA ARG A 179 29.65 -6.67 -3.90
C ARG A 179 30.25 -8.02 -4.34
N PRO A 180 31.52 -8.15 -4.71
CA PRO A 180 32.12 -9.47 -5.00
C PRO A 180 32.03 -10.43 -3.83
N VAL A 181 32.21 -9.92 -2.59
CA VAL A 181 32.10 -10.75 -1.37
C VAL A 181 30.68 -11.31 -1.23
N VAL A 182 29.66 -10.47 -1.39
CA VAL A 182 28.25 -10.90 -1.35
C VAL A 182 27.95 -11.90 -2.47
N SER A 183 28.46 -11.65 -3.69
CA SER A 183 28.29 -12.56 -4.82
C SER A 183 28.90 -13.92 -4.55
N TYR A 184 30.11 -13.94 -4.00
CA TYR A 184 30.81 -15.17 -3.61
C TYR A 184 30.05 -15.94 -2.52
N LEU A 185 29.64 -15.28 -1.44
CA LEU A 185 28.85 -15.91 -0.37
C LEU A 185 27.56 -16.52 -0.90
N ARG A 186 26.87 -15.82 -1.80
CA ARG A 186 25.65 -16.32 -2.44
C ARG A 186 25.90 -17.51 -3.36
N SER A 187 27.04 -17.57 -4.04
CA SER A 187 27.42 -18.74 -4.85
C SER A 187 27.65 -20.00 -3.99
N LEU A 188 28.00 -19.82 -2.73
CA LEU A 188 28.10 -20.88 -1.71
C LEU A 188 26.75 -21.15 -0.99
N ASN A 189 25.63 -20.68 -1.55
CA ASN A 189 24.27 -20.79 -0.99
C ASN A 189 24.04 -20.09 0.35
N VAL A 190 24.89 -19.15 0.76
CA VAL A 190 24.66 -18.31 1.93
C VAL A 190 23.60 -17.26 1.58
N ARG A 191 22.44 -17.33 2.23
CA ARG A 191 21.41 -16.30 2.08
C ARG A 191 21.75 -15.09 2.95
N CYS A 192 22.05 -13.97 2.30
CA CYS A 192 22.44 -12.75 3.00
C CYS A 192 21.92 -11.50 2.28
N LEU A 193 21.76 -10.41 3.06
CA LEU A 193 21.58 -9.04 2.59
C LEU A 193 22.72 -8.19 3.14
N LEU A 194 23.15 -7.20 2.35
CA LEU A 194 24.15 -6.24 2.75
C LEU A 194 23.63 -4.82 2.58
N TYR A 195 23.50 -4.10 3.69
CA TYR A 195 23.22 -2.68 3.68
C TYR A 195 24.44 -1.89 4.19
N VAL A 196 25.23 -1.39 3.27
CA VAL A 196 26.52 -0.70 3.52
C VAL A 196 27.47 -1.61 4.29
N ASP A 197 27.53 -1.53 5.62
CA ASP A 197 28.41 -2.29 6.54
C ASP A 197 27.65 -3.36 7.37
N ASP A 198 26.31 -3.37 7.31
CA ASP A 198 25.46 -4.29 8.06
C ASP A 198 25.10 -5.53 7.22
N PHE A 199 25.67 -6.70 7.53
CA PHE A 199 25.24 -7.98 6.96
C PHE A 199 24.09 -8.57 7.77
N LEU A 200 23.03 -8.99 7.08
CA LEU A 200 21.99 -9.87 7.60
C LEU A 200 22.12 -11.26 6.97
N LEU A 201 22.21 -12.28 7.79
CA LEU A 201 22.28 -13.68 7.38
C LEU A 201 20.98 -14.39 7.77
N LEU A 202 20.51 -15.27 6.88
CA LEU A 202 19.23 -15.97 7.05
C LEU A 202 19.39 -17.45 6.70
N GLY A 203 18.74 -18.32 7.45
CA GLY A 203 18.75 -19.75 7.14
C GLY A 203 18.11 -20.60 8.23
N PRO A 204 17.94 -21.92 7.99
CA PRO A 204 17.65 -22.87 9.05
C PRO A 204 18.72 -22.78 10.14
N LYS A 205 18.32 -22.94 11.40
CA LYS A 205 19.20 -22.69 12.57
C LYS A 205 20.50 -23.49 12.52
N GLU A 206 20.42 -24.74 12.07
CA GLU A 206 21.56 -25.67 11.99
C GLU A 206 22.57 -25.20 10.94
N THR A 207 22.11 -24.86 9.75
CA THR A 207 22.99 -24.41 8.65
C THR A 207 23.46 -22.97 8.83
N LEU A 208 22.70 -22.14 9.52
CA LEU A 208 23.04 -20.74 9.74
C LEU A 208 24.30 -20.60 10.61
N SER A 209 24.52 -21.48 11.61
CA SER A 209 25.74 -21.49 12.43
C SER A 209 26.98 -21.67 11.56
N LEU A 210 26.98 -22.65 10.66
CA LEU A 210 28.08 -22.89 9.72
C LEU A 210 28.28 -21.72 8.75
N ASN A 211 27.18 -21.13 8.28
CA ASN A 211 27.24 -19.97 7.39
C ASN A 211 27.83 -18.73 8.08
N ILE A 212 27.57 -18.54 9.37
CA ILE A 212 28.16 -17.44 10.15
C ILE A 212 29.68 -17.59 10.22
N GLU A 213 30.18 -18.79 10.55
CA GLU A 213 31.60 -19.09 10.59
C GLU A 213 32.25 -18.85 9.22
N LEU A 214 31.69 -19.39 8.15
CA LEU A 214 32.15 -19.17 6.77
C LEU A 214 32.21 -17.68 6.39
N VAL A 215 31.18 -16.90 6.74
CA VAL A 215 31.15 -15.44 6.47
C VAL A 215 32.24 -14.71 7.24
N ILE A 216 32.43 -15.03 8.53
CA ILE A 216 33.47 -14.43 9.37
C ILE A 216 34.86 -14.77 8.81
N GLU A 217 35.15 -16.04 8.53
CA GLU A 217 36.41 -16.45 7.94
C GLU A 217 36.68 -15.76 6.61
N THR A 218 35.70 -15.76 5.70
CA THR A 218 35.80 -15.05 4.41
C THR A 218 36.14 -13.58 4.59
N LEU A 219 35.45 -12.89 5.51
CA LEU A 219 35.68 -11.47 5.76
C LEU A 219 37.06 -11.20 6.36
N ILE A 220 37.52 -12.04 7.29
CA ILE A 220 38.86 -11.93 7.91
C ILE A 220 39.95 -12.20 6.86
N ASP A 221 39.82 -13.21 6.04
CA ASP A 221 40.75 -13.53 4.95
C ASP A 221 40.88 -12.41 3.93
N LEU A 222 39.77 -11.68 3.68
CA LEU A 222 39.74 -10.51 2.82
C LEU A 222 40.25 -9.24 3.53
N GLY A 223 40.65 -9.33 4.81
CA GLY A 223 41.22 -8.25 5.59
C GLY A 223 40.23 -7.32 6.29
N TRP A 224 38.94 -7.73 6.39
CA TRP A 224 37.95 -6.97 7.13
C TRP A 224 38.03 -7.25 8.63
N LYS A 225 37.80 -6.22 9.46
CA LYS A 225 37.70 -6.36 10.92
C LYS A 225 36.25 -6.53 11.33
N ILE A 226 35.92 -7.56 12.10
CA ILE A 226 34.58 -7.81 12.61
C ILE A 226 34.34 -7.04 13.92
N ASN A 227 33.18 -6.44 14.08
CA ASN A 227 32.72 -5.82 15.32
C ASN A 227 31.89 -6.83 16.13
N TYR A 228 32.54 -7.66 16.89
CA TYR A 228 31.89 -8.72 17.69
C TYR A 228 30.86 -8.18 18.70
N GLU A 229 31.07 -6.98 19.26
CA GLU A 229 30.16 -6.37 20.24
C GLU A 229 28.80 -5.99 19.64
N LYS A 230 28.75 -5.66 18.33
CA LYS A 230 27.53 -5.27 17.65
C LYS A 230 26.94 -6.36 16.77
N SER A 231 27.70 -7.39 16.48
CA SER A 231 27.26 -8.53 15.70
C SER A 231 26.39 -9.47 16.52
N CYS A 232 25.35 -10.02 15.92
CA CYS A 232 24.54 -11.09 16.49
C CYS A 232 24.95 -12.40 15.81
N LEU A 233 25.91 -13.12 16.39
CA LEU A 233 26.52 -14.30 15.81
C LEU A 233 25.86 -15.62 16.22
N THR A 234 24.90 -15.58 17.14
CA THR A 234 24.10 -16.74 17.53
C THR A 234 22.78 -16.72 16.74
N PRO A 235 22.43 -17.78 16.02
CA PRO A 235 21.15 -17.87 15.32
C PRO A 235 19.96 -17.59 16.26
N SER A 236 19.10 -16.65 15.89
CA SER A 236 17.97 -16.21 16.68
C SER A 236 16.69 -16.11 15.85
N ASP A 237 15.53 -16.41 16.44
CA ASP A 237 14.22 -16.22 15.80
C ASP A 237 13.78 -14.76 15.74
N THR A 238 14.59 -13.85 16.30
CA THR A 238 14.31 -12.41 16.35
C THR A 238 15.61 -11.63 16.21
N ILE A 239 15.60 -10.63 15.30
CA ILE A 239 16.74 -9.73 15.11
C ILE A 239 16.29 -8.29 14.82
N GLU A 240 17.00 -7.30 15.38
CA GLU A 240 16.83 -5.90 14.95
C GLU A 240 17.76 -5.63 13.76
N TYR A 241 17.20 -5.28 12.61
CA TYR A 241 17.93 -4.96 11.39
C TYR A 241 17.42 -3.67 10.76
N LEU A 242 18.33 -2.76 10.41
CA LEU A 242 18.01 -1.41 9.89
C LEU A 242 16.92 -0.69 10.69
N GLY A 243 16.89 -0.97 12.00
CA GLY A 243 16.01 -0.32 12.96
C GLY A 243 14.55 -0.78 12.96
N LEU A 244 14.24 -1.91 12.35
CA LEU A 244 13.00 -2.67 12.55
C LEU A 244 13.37 -4.06 13.06
N THR A 245 12.41 -4.76 13.65
CA THR A 245 12.62 -6.11 14.16
C THR A 245 12.02 -7.12 13.20
N ILE A 246 12.83 -8.07 12.73
CA ILE A 246 12.38 -9.26 12.01
C ILE A 246 12.18 -10.34 13.07
N LYS A 247 11.02 -10.99 13.08
CA LYS A 247 10.75 -12.13 13.97
C LYS A 247 9.79 -13.11 13.32
N ASN A 248 9.85 -14.36 13.75
CA ASN A 248 8.87 -15.37 13.37
C ASN A 248 7.64 -15.30 14.28
N ARG A 249 6.46 -15.53 13.71
CA ARG A 249 5.24 -15.84 14.46
C ARG A 249 5.29 -17.31 14.91
N ASP A 250 4.33 -17.71 15.74
CA ASP A 250 4.21 -19.09 16.26
C ASP A 250 4.03 -20.13 15.14
N ASP A 251 3.48 -19.72 13.99
CA ASP A 251 3.33 -20.55 12.78
C ASP A 251 4.58 -20.55 11.87
N GLY A 252 5.68 -19.95 12.33
CA GLY A 252 6.93 -19.85 11.58
C GLY A 252 6.97 -18.82 10.48
N VAL A 253 5.89 -18.02 10.29
CA VAL A 253 5.84 -16.97 9.27
C VAL A 253 6.61 -15.73 9.73
N PRO A 254 7.61 -15.26 8.94
CA PRO A 254 8.38 -14.08 9.31
C PRO A 254 7.56 -12.79 9.16
N ILE A 255 7.63 -11.95 10.18
CA ILE A 255 6.99 -10.64 10.23
C ILE A 255 8.00 -9.54 10.53
N LEU A 256 7.71 -8.35 10.02
CA LEU A 256 8.45 -7.14 10.34
C LEU A 256 7.67 -6.33 11.37
N THR A 257 8.34 -5.97 12.49
CA THR A 257 7.73 -5.23 13.59
C THR A 257 8.54 -3.98 13.94
N VAL A 258 7.89 -3.03 14.59
CA VAL A 258 8.50 -1.80 15.11
C VAL A 258 8.97 -2.06 16.53
N PRO A 259 10.25 -1.80 16.89
CA PRO A 259 10.72 -1.93 18.26
C PRO A 259 9.96 -1.04 19.23
N GLY A 260 9.71 -1.54 20.46
CA GLY A 260 8.95 -0.82 21.49
C GLY A 260 9.50 0.58 21.82
N SER A 261 10.81 0.75 21.82
CA SER A 261 11.47 2.05 22.03
C SER A 261 11.08 3.09 20.96
N LYS A 262 10.92 2.67 19.72
CA LYS A 262 10.48 3.54 18.61
C LYS A 262 8.99 3.84 18.71
N ILE A 263 8.15 2.86 19.07
CA ILE A 263 6.73 3.06 19.35
C ILE A 263 6.55 4.13 20.42
N ALA A 264 7.23 3.98 21.56
CA ALA A 264 7.18 4.94 22.66
C ALA A 264 7.58 6.36 22.22
N LYS A 265 8.66 6.47 21.42
CA LYS A 265 9.12 7.76 20.89
C LYS A 265 8.10 8.41 19.97
N VAL A 266 7.56 7.66 19.01
CA VAL A 266 6.55 8.17 18.06
C VAL A 266 5.31 8.64 18.81
N ARG A 267 4.82 7.84 19.78
CA ARG A 267 3.66 8.20 20.61
C ARG A 267 3.93 9.49 21.42
N LYS A 268 5.12 9.62 22.03
CA LYS A 268 5.51 10.83 22.75
C LYS A 268 5.51 12.07 21.85
N ASP A 269 6.09 11.95 20.66
CA ASP A 269 6.17 13.06 19.71
C ASP A 269 4.78 13.45 19.17
N ILE A 270 3.90 12.49 18.88
CA ILE A 270 2.51 12.74 18.47
C ILE A 270 1.71 13.41 19.60
N LYS A 271 1.78 12.88 20.84
CA LYS A 271 1.12 13.49 22.01
C LYS A 271 1.53 14.95 22.22
N ARG A 272 2.82 15.26 21.98
CA ARG A 272 3.30 16.64 22.05
C ARG A 272 2.69 17.54 20.97
N ILE A 273 2.58 17.07 19.72
CA ILE A 273 1.97 17.80 18.62
C ILE A 273 0.49 18.08 18.88
N LEU A 274 -0.26 17.09 19.34
CA LEU A 274 -1.71 17.20 19.59
C LEU A 274 -2.09 18.16 20.72
N LYS A 275 -1.12 18.60 21.55
CA LYS A 275 -1.34 19.63 22.58
C LYS A 275 -1.43 21.05 22.00
N HIS A 276 -1.06 21.25 20.74
CA HIS A 276 -0.97 22.58 20.13
C HIS A 276 -1.90 22.68 18.92
N LYS A 277 -2.62 23.80 18.78
CA LYS A 277 -3.41 24.12 17.60
C LYS A 277 -2.53 24.38 16.37
N TYR A 278 -1.36 25.01 16.57
CA TYR A 278 -0.41 25.35 15.52
C TYR A 278 0.92 24.66 15.76
N VAL A 279 1.47 24.04 14.73
CA VAL A 279 2.76 23.29 14.79
C VAL A 279 3.64 23.71 13.61
N SER A 280 4.96 23.87 13.83
CA SER A 280 5.85 24.18 12.72
C SER A 280 5.93 23.03 11.71
N ALA A 281 6.03 23.37 10.43
CA ALA A 281 6.18 22.40 9.35
C ALA A 281 7.36 21.45 9.59
N ARG A 282 8.45 21.92 10.17
CA ARG A 282 9.64 21.12 10.55
C ARG A 282 9.28 20.03 11.55
N VAL A 283 8.56 20.37 12.62
CA VAL A 283 8.17 19.42 13.67
C VAL A 283 7.18 18.38 13.11
N LEU A 284 6.20 18.84 12.34
CA LEU A 284 5.21 17.95 11.72
C LEU A 284 5.87 16.99 10.72
N SER A 285 6.80 17.48 9.89
CA SER A 285 7.56 16.67 8.93
C SER A 285 8.45 15.65 9.62
N LYS A 286 9.06 15.99 10.77
CA LYS A 286 9.86 15.04 11.55
C LYS A 286 9.02 13.86 12.02
N VAL A 287 7.83 14.11 12.55
CA VAL A 287 6.93 13.04 13.02
C VAL A 287 6.37 12.25 11.83
N ALA A 288 5.96 12.92 10.75
CA ALA A 288 5.53 12.25 9.52
C ALA A 288 6.62 11.33 8.96
N GLY A 289 7.89 11.76 8.98
CA GLY A 289 9.04 10.96 8.56
C GLY A 289 9.26 9.72 9.44
N GLN A 290 9.12 9.85 10.77
CA GLN A 290 9.18 8.72 11.70
C GLN A 290 8.06 7.71 11.42
N CYS A 291 6.82 8.18 11.27
CA CYS A 291 5.68 7.33 10.93
C CYS A 291 5.85 6.67 9.56
N ASN A 292 6.32 7.41 8.55
CA ASN A 292 6.56 6.84 7.22
C ASN A 292 7.62 5.73 7.22
N PHE A 293 8.66 5.86 8.03
CA PHE A 293 9.66 4.81 8.18
C PHE A 293 9.04 3.51 8.71
N ILE A 294 8.22 3.60 9.77
CA ILE A 294 7.58 2.44 10.40
C ILE A 294 6.39 1.88 9.59
N CYS A 295 5.91 2.56 8.55
CA CYS A 295 4.92 2.01 7.62
C CYS A 295 5.39 0.71 6.92
N LYS A 296 6.69 0.43 6.92
CA LYS A 296 7.23 -0.85 6.44
C LYS A 296 6.70 -2.04 7.26
N ALA A 297 6.43 -1.82 8.55
CA ALA A 297 5.93 -2.83 9.50
C ALA A 297 4.45 -2.64 9.89
N VAL A 298 3.81 -1.54 9.48
CA VAL A 298 2.43 -1.18 9.85
C VAL A 298 1.62 -0.98 8.56
N LEU A 299 0.80 -1.98 8.20
CA LEU A 299 0.16 -2.05 6.88
C LEU A 299 -0.64 -0.80 6.50
N PRO A 300 -1.59 -0.27 7.31
CA PRO A 300 -2.39 0.89 6.90
C PRO A 300 -1.69 2.24 7.15
N GLY A 301 -0.45 2.23 7.61
CA GLY A 301 0.25 3.44 8.06
C GLY A 301 0.34 4.55 7.01
N ARG A 302 0.64 4.21 5.75
CA ARG A 302 0.72 5.21 4.66
C ARG A 302 -0.59 5.94 4.43
N LEU A 303 -1.70 5.25 4.56
CA LEU A 303 -3.03 5.82 4.44
C LEU A 303 -3.26 6.90 5.49
N MET A 304 -2.83 6.62 6.73
CA MET A 304 -2.98 7.48 7.91
C MET A 304 -1.89 8.56 8.03
N LEU A 305 -1.25 8.90 6.93
CA LEU A 305 -0.32 10.05 6.80
C LEU A 305 -0.75 11.04 5.70
N ARG A 306 -1.77 10.69 4.92
CA ARG A 306 -2.15 11.50 3.74
C ARG A 306 -2.57 12.92 4.10
N ASN A 307 -3.39 13.08 5.13
CA ASN A 307 -3.83 14.42 5.55
C ASN A 307 -2.71 15.21 6.22
N VAL A 308 -1.81 14.53 6.94
CA VAL A 308 -0.60 15.14 7.50
C VAL A 308 0.30 15.67 6.38
N TYR A 309 0.54 14.89 5.31
CA TYR A 309 1.34 15.35 4.17
C TYR A 309 0.64 16.46 3.37
N LYS A 310 -0.70 16.45 3.22
CA LYS A 310 -1.45 17.57 2.63
C LYS A 310 -1.18 18.86 3.39
N LEU A 311 -1.25 18.79 4.72
CA LEU A 311 -1.00 19.96 5.57
C LEU A 311 0.45 20.46 5.42
N ILE A 312 1.43 19.55 5.41
CA ILE A 312 2.85 19.90 5.23
C ILE A 312 3.10 20.60 3.88
N LYS A 313 2.36 20.26 2.82
CA LYS A 313 2.49 20.91 1.51
C LYS A 313 2.15 22.40 1.52
N LEU A 314 1.34 22.86 2.47
CA LEU A 314 0.96 24.27 2.60
C LEU A 314 2.07 25.17 3.17
N LYS A 315 3.22 24.60 3.55
CA LYS A 315 4.33 25.38 4.09
C LYS A 315 4.95 26.29 3.03
N GLN A 316 5.28 27.50 3.43
CA GLN A 316 6.14 28.43 2.68
C GLN A 316 7.62 28.15 2.99
N ASN A 317 7.93 27.88 4.25
CA ASN A 317 9.23 27.47 4.74
C ASN A 317 9.09 26.47 5.90
N TRP A 318 10.19 25.95 6.41
CA TRP A 318 10.16 24.92 7.46
C TRP A 318 9.70 25.42 8.84
N GLU A 319 9.76 26.73 9.08
CA GLU A 319 9.32 27.36 10.34
C GLU A 319 7.85 27.83 10.27
N THR A 320 7.22 27.74 9.10
CA THR A 320 5.78 28.05 8.93
C THR A 320 4.95 27.30 9.97
N LYS A 321 4.14 28.05 10.72
CA LYS A 321 3.17 27.50 11.66
C LYS A 321 1.93 27.03 10.90
N LEU A 322 1.62 25.76 10.95
CA LEU A 322 0.49 25.12 10.29
C LEU A 322 -0.59 24.81 11.33
N GLU A 323 -1.83 25.18 11.06
CA GLU A 323 -2.98 24.82 11.88
C GLU A 323 -3.32 23.34 11.65
N LEU A 324 -3.45 22.55 12.73
CA LEU A 324 -3.83 21.15 12.62
C LEU A 324 -5.30 21.04 12.22
N THR A 325 -5.54 20.54 11.01
CA THR A 325 -6.90 20.26 10.54
C THR A 325 -7.49 19.04 11.23
N ALA A 326 -8.83 18.97 11.34
CA ALA A 326 -9.54 17.82 11.92
C ALA A 326 -9.13 16.48 11.28
N CYS A 327 -8.92 16.47 9.96
CA CYS A 327 -8.47 15.28 9.23
C CYS A 327 -7.02 14.88 9.60
N ALA A 328 -6.12 15.85 9.75
CA ALA A 328 -4.73 15.55 10.17
C ALA A 328 -4.68 15.07 11.64
N ILE A 329 -5.52 15.65 12.50
CA ILE A 329 -5.68 15.19 13.90
C ILE A 329 -6.18 13.73 13.92
N LYS A 330 -7.17 13.37 13.08
CA LYS A 330 -7.68 12.01 12.97
C LYS A 330 -6.60 11.03 12.55
N ASP A 331 -5.77 11.37 11.56
CA ASP A 331 -4.62 10.56 11.15
C ASP A 331 -3.63 10.36 12.31
N LEU A 332 -3.27 11.44 13.04
CA LEU A 332 -2.33 11.36 14.18
C LEU A 332 -2.91 10.57 15.36
N LEU A 333 -4.21 10.69 15.65
CA LEU A 333 -4.88 9.90 16.68
C LEU A 333 -4.90 8.41 16.33
N TRP A 334 -5.09 8.08 15.05
CA TRP A 334 -4.98 6.69 14.61
C TRP A 334 -3.59 6.10 14.93
N TRP A 335 -2.52 6.83 14.61
CA TRP A 335 -1.16 6.42 14.95
C TRP A 335 -0.94 6.24 16.46
N LEU A 336 -1.58 7.07 17.27
CA LEU A 336 -1.48 6.99 18.71
C LEU A 336 -2.16 5.75 19.29
N ASN A 337 -3.35 5.41 18.76
CA ASN A 337 -4.23 4.40 19.34
C ASN A 337 -4.07 3.01 18.70
N SER A 338 -3.73 2.95 17.40
CA SER A 338 -3.77 1.70 16.65
C SER A 338 -2.39 1.13 16.29
N LEU A 339 -1.30 1.83 16.62
CA LEU A 339 0.05 1.42 16.24
C LEU A 339 0.43 0.04 16.76
N GLU A 340 0.06 -0.33 17.99
CA GLU A 340 0.37 -1.66 18.55
C GLU A 340 -0.42 -2.76 17.88
N THR A 341 -1.71 -2.53 17.64
CA THR A 341 -2.61 -3.50 16.98
C THR A 341 -2.15 -3.84 15.57
N TRP A 342 -1.61 -2.84 14.83
CA TRP A 342 -1.15 -3.01 13.45
C TRP A 342 0.34 -3.28 13.32
N ASN A 343 1.06 -3.46 14.42
CA ASN A 343 2.49 -3.73 14.44
C ASN A 343 2.79 -5.20 14.13
N GLY A 344 3.11 -5.52 12.91
CA GLY A 344 3.45 -6.88 12.50
C GLY A 344 3.00 -7.22 11.09
N LYS A 345 3.70 -6.65 10.09
CA LYS A 345 3.43 -6.96 8.69
C LYS A 345 4.19 -8.22 8.27
N THR A 346 3.49 -9.18 7.65
CA THR A 346 4.14 -10.35 7.03
C THR A 346 5.13 -9.90 5.95
N ILE A 347 6.30 -10.52 5.94
CA ILE A 347 7.37 -10.20 4.97
C ILE A 347 7.17 -11.00 3.69
N ILE A 348 6.92 -12.29 3.81
CA ILE A 348 6.61 -13.16 2.66
C ILE A 348 5.22 -12.81 2.16
N PRO A 349 5.05 -12.57 0.86
CA PRO A 349 3.72 -12.37 0.29
C PRO A 349 2.83 -13.58 0.60
N SER A 350 1.66 -13.34 1.18
CA SER A 350 0.68 -14.41 1.41
C SER A 350 0.31 -15.07 0.09
N LYS A 351 0.03 -16.39 0.13
CA LYS A 351 -0.54 -17.10 -1.02
C LYS A 351 -1.80 -16.38 -1.47
N ILE A 352 -1.92 -16.17 -2.77
CA ILE A 352 -3.13 -15.56 -3.36
C ILE A 352 -4.23 -16.61 -3.36
N ASP A 353 -5.32 -16.32 -2.65
CA ASP A 353 -6.49 -17.20 -2.52
C ASP A 353 -7.51 -16.98 -3.64
N GLY A 354 -7.46 -15.82 -4.31
CA GLY A 354 -8.36 -15.49 -5.41
C GLY A 354 -7.91 -14.27 -6.20
N GLN A 355 -8.44 -14.16 -7.41
CA GLN A 355 -8.19 -13.03 -8.29
C GLN A 355 -9.51 -12.30 -8.56
N LEU A 356 -9.58 -11.04 -8.13
CA LEU A 356 -10.68 -10.13 -8.42
C LEU A 356 -10.30 -9.28 -9.64
N VAL A 357 -10.93 -9.55 -10.77
CA VAL A 357 -10.73 -8.81 -12.02
C VAL A 357 -11.82 -7.76 -12.14
N THR A 358 -11.46 -6.51 -12.47
CA THR A 358 -12.40 -5.39 -12.56
C THR A 358 -12.17 -4.54 -13.79
N ASP A 359 -13.26 -3.90 -14.26
CA ASP A 359 -13.25 -2.95 -15.37
C ASP A 359 -14.34 -1.88 -15.21
N ALA A 360 -14.12 -0.71 -15.80
CA ALA A 360 -15.09 0.37 -15.85
C ALA A 360 -15.17 1.04 -17.21
N SER A 361 -16.36 1.01 -17.79
CA SER A 361 -16.71 1.79 -18.99
C SER A 361 -17.32 3.14 -18.64
N GLN A 362 -17.78 3.88 -19.64
CA GLN A 362 -18.61 5.06 -19.42
C GLN A 362 -20.03 4.70 -18.93
N LEU A 363 -20.51 3.50 -19.22
CA LEU A 363 -21.87 3.07 -18.93
C LEU A 363 -21.99 2.45 -17.52
N GLY A 364 -20.98 1.69 -17.11
CA GLY A 364 -21.05 0.94 -15.87
C GLY A 364 -19.71 0.35 -15.44
N TRP A 365 -19.80 -0.54 -14.50
CA TRP A 365 -18.67 -1.26 -13.93
C TRP A 365 -18.97 -2.76 -13.88
N GLY A 366 -17.92 -3.54 -13.90
CA GLY A 366 -18.01 -4.98 -13.80
C GLY A 366 -16.83 -5.58 -13.06
N GLY A 367 -17.07 -6.71 -12.40
CA GLY A 367 -16.02 -7.48 -11.77
C GLY A 367 -16.37 -8.95 -11.67
N HIS A 368 -15.34 -9.80 -11.60
CA HIS A 368 -15.54 -11.22 -11.36
C HIS A 368 -14.45 -11.80 -10.46
N LEU A 369 -14.82 -12.83 -9.71
CA LEU A 369 -13.96 -13.62 -8.86
C LEU A 369 -14.23 -15.11 -9.17
N GLY A 370 -13.40 -15.73 -10.00
CA GLY A 370 -13.70 -17.03 -10.59
C GLY A 370 -15.01 -16.95 -11.39
N GLU A 371 -15.94 -17.86 -11.13
CA GLU A 371 -17.25 -17.93 -11.78
C GLU A 371 -18.26 -16.88 -11.28
N HIS A 372 -17.99 -16.28 -10.12
CA HIS A 372 -18.91 -15.31 -9.53
C HIS A 372 -18.69 -13.92 -10.17
N ILE A 373 -19.79 -13.29 -10.54
CA ILE A 373 -19.76 -11.99 -11.21
C ILE A 373 -20.54 -10.93 -10.43
N THR A 374 -20.13 -9.69 -10.59
CA THR A 374 -20.84 -8.51 -10.14
C THR A 374 -20.78 -7.43 -11.23
N GLN A 375 -21.82 -6.62 -11.33
CA GLN A 375 -21.87 -5.51 -12.27
C GLN A 375 -22.90 -4.47 -11.88
N GLY A 376 -22.73 -3.26 -12.35
CA GLY A 376 -23.69 -2.19 -12.14
C GLY A 376 -23.56 -1.06 -13.15
N PHE A 377 -24.56 -0.19 -13.17
CA PHE A 377 -24.54 1.03 -14.00
C PHE A 377 -24.09 2.21 -13.15
N TRP A 378 -23.49 3.19 -13.81
CA TRP A 378 -23.23 4.49 -13.20
C TRP A 378 -24.48 5.36 -13.20
N ASP A 379 -24.64 6.18 -12.20
CA ASP A 379 -25.51 7.34 -12.28
C ASP A 379 -24.94 8.39 -13.26
N GLN A 380 -25.71 9.43 -13.55
CA GLN A 380 -25.31 10.49 -14.48
C GLN A 380 -24.02 11.20 -14.02
N THR A 381 -23.82 11.34 -12.72
CA THR A 381 -22.65 12.02 -12.13
C THR A 381 -21.40 11.19 -12.34
N MET A 382 -21.44 9.90 -12.01
CA MET A 382 -20.31 8.98 -12.14
C MET A 382 -19.94 8.70 -13.60
N SER A 383 -20.93 8.62 -14.51
CA SER A 383 -20.68 8.42 -15.93
C SER A 383 -19.82 9.52 -16.57
N GLN A 384 -19.88 10.74 -16.02
CA GLN A 384 -19.12 11.91 -16.47
C GLN A 384 -17.75 12.06 -15.80
N LYS A 385 -17.46 11.28 -14.75
CA LYS A 385 -16.16 11.31 -14.06
C LYS A 385 -15.03 10.76 -14.96
N HIS A 386 -13.80 11.16 -14.65
CA HIS A 386 -12.61 10.64 -15.34
C HIS A 386 -12.51 9.11 -15.21
N SER A 387 -11.97 8.43 -16.26
CA SER A 387 -11.84 6.97 -16.28
C SER A 387 -11.15 6.40 -15.03
N ASN A 388 -10.06 7.00 -14.56
CA ASN A 388 -9.35 6.55 -13.36
C ASN A 388 -10.24 6.51 -12.10
N ILE A 389 -11.21 7.45 -11.98
CA ILE A 389 -12.16 7.48 -10.87
C ILE A 389 -13.13 6.31 -10.99
N ARG A 390 -13.67 6.09 -12.18
CA ARG A 390 -14.60 4.98 -12.45
C ARG A 390 -13.92 3.63 -12.23
N GLU A 391 -12.68 3.47 -12.66
CA GLU A 391 -11.89 2.25 -12.45
C GLU A 391 -11.68 1.94 -10.96
N LEU A 392 -11.25 2.91 -10.16
CA LEU A 392 -11.12 2.71 -8.71
C LEU A 392 -12.46 2.46 -8.03
N MET A 393 -13.53 3.11 -8.49
CA MET A 393 -14.88 2.83 -7.99
C MET A 393 -15.35 1.43 -8.36
N ALA A 394 -15.02 0.92 -9.55
CA ALA A 394 -15.31 -0.46 -9.94
C ALA A 394 -14.63 -1.46 -8.99
N VAL A 395 -13.37 -1.21 -8.63
CA VAL A 395 -12.66 -2.01 -7.62
C VAL A 395 -13.38 -1.96 -6.26
N LEU A 396 -13.75 -0.77 -5.79
CA LEU A 396 -14.44 -0.60 -4.50
C LEU A 396 -15.77 -1.36 -4.46
N LEU A 397 -16.60 -1.18 -5.49
CA LEU A 397 -17.91 -1.79 -5.55
C LEU A 397 -17.82 -3.31 -5.69
N SER A 398 -16.89 -3.80 -6.53
CA SER A 398 -16.64 -5.23 -6.67
C SER A 398 -16.12 -5.85 -5.37
N LEU A 399 -15.18 -5.18 -4.68
CA LEU A 399 -14.66 -5.65 -3.40
C LEU A 399 -15.77 -5.75 -2.35
N ARG A 400 -16.65 -4.75 -2.25
CA ARG A 400 -17.82 -4.77 -1.36
C ARG A 400 -18.77 -5.92 -1.68
N ALA A 401 -19.07 -6.12 -2.97
CA ALA A 401 -19.96 -7.21 -3.39
C ALA A 401 -19.41 -8.59 -3.00
N PHE A 402 -18.12 -8.79 -3.08
CA PHE A 402 -17.48 -10.06 -2.76
C PHE A 402 -16.99 -10.17 -1.30
N ALA A 403 -16.92 -9.09 -0.53
CA ALA A 403 -16.35 -9.09 0.81
C ALA A 403 -16.88 -10.19 1.74
N PRO A 404 -18.20 -10.52 1.77
CA PRO A 404 -18.69 -11.60 2.61
C PRO A 404 -18.09 -12.97 2.28
N HIS A 405 -17.69 -13.21 1.02
CA HIS A 405 -17.18 -14.48 0.51
C HIS A 405 -15.65 -14.62 0.57
N ILE A 406 -14.95 -13.52 0.80
CA ILE A 406 -13.47 -13.45 0.77
C ILE A 406 -12.86 -12.96 2.08
N ARG A 407 -13.59 -13.01 3.18
CA ARG A 407 -13.07 -12.69 4.52
C ARG A 407 -11.86 -13.56 4.85
N ASN A 408 -10.87 -12.96 5.51
CA ASN A 408 -9.62 -13.61 5.92
C ASN A 408 -8.77 -14.16 4.75
N LYS A 409 -8.97 -13.69 3.52
CA LYS A 409 -8.25 -14.15 2.33
C LYS A 409 -7.31 -13.08 1.77
N THR A 410 -6.33 -13.54 0.99
CA THR A 410 -5.44 -12.69 0.21
C THR A 410 -5.93 -12.64 -1.24
N ILE A 411 -6.33 -11.46 -1.70
CA ILE A 411 -6.94 -11.25 -3.02
C ILE A 411 -6.01 -10.41 -3.90
N SER A 412 -5.72 -10.93 -5.09
CA SER A 412 -5.08 -10.17 -6.15
C SER A 412 -6.13 -9.39 -6.94
N ILE A 413 -6.09 -8.07 -6.88
CA ILE A 413 -6.94 -7.19 -7.69
C ILE A 413 -6.25 -6.99 -9.04
N LEU A 414 -6.94 -7.33 -10.12
CA LEU A 414 -6.45 -7.18 -11.49
C LEU A 414 -7.26 -6.10 -12.21
N SER A 415 -6.58 -5.10 -12.74
CA SER A 415 -7.16 -4.01 -13.53
C SER A 415 -6.19 -3.61 -14.65
N ASP A 416 -6.70 -3.17 -15.79
CA ASP A 416 -5.89 -2.63 -16.87
C ASP A 416 -5.49 -1.16 -16.67
N ASN A 417 -6.01 -0.53 -15.63
CA ASN A 417 -5.69 0.83 -15.27
C ASN A 417 -4.48 0.91 -14.32
N ILE A 418 -3.32 1.26 -14.87
CA ILE A 418 -2.05 1.39 -14.11
C ILE A 418 -2.19 2.40 -12.95
N THR A 419 -2.97 3.47 -13.12
CA THR A 419 -3.21 4.47 -12.06
C THR A 419 -3.95 3.83 -10.89
N SER A 420 -4.99 3.06 -11.14
CA SER A 420 -5.74 2.34 -10.11
C SER A 420 -4.85 1.37 -9.34
N VAL A 421 -4.05 0.57 -10.04
CA VAL A 421 -3.06 -0.34 -9.45
C VAL A 421 -2.09 0.41 -8.53
N ALA A 422 -1.54 1.54 -9.02
CA ALA A 422 -0.62 2.36 -8.23
C ALA A 422 -1.28 2.93 -6.97
N TYR A 423 -2.51 3.47 -7.07
CA TYR A 423 -3.22 4.05 -5.93
C TYR A 423 -3.59 3.02 -4.87
N ILE A 424 -3.93 1.80 -5.26
CA ILE A 424 -4.19 0.70 -4.33
C ILE A 424 -2.89 0.31 -3.62
N ASN A 425 -1.82 -0.01 -4.36
CA ASN A 425 -0.56 -0.49 -3.77
C ASN A 425 0.17 0.57 -2.93
N HIS A 426 0.07 1.86 -3.29
CA HIS A 426 0.67 2.97 -2.55
C HIS A 426 -0.27 3.59 -1.51
N MET A 427 -1.48 3.02 -1.34
CA MET A 427 -2.51 3.55 -0.42
C MET A 427 -2.80 5.03 -0.68
N GLY A 428 -3.11 5.36 -1.94
CA GLY A 428 -3.37 6.72 -2.42
C GLY A 428 -2.21 7.33 -3.20
N GLY A 429 -2.38 8.56 -3.66
CA GLY A 429 -1.46 9.28 -4.54
C GLY A 429 -1.62 10.80 -4.47
N PRO A 430 -1.17 11.53 -5.51
CA PRO A 430 -1.21 12.99 -5.53
C PRO A 430 -2.62 13.59 -5.69
N MET A 431 -3.53 12.90 -6.39
CA MET A 431 -4.91 13.38 -6.60
C MET A 431 -5.80 12.99 -5.43
N GLU A 432 -6.53 13.97 -4.89
CA GLU A 432 -7.32 13.81 -3.68
C GLU A 432 -8.48 12.84 -3.86
N GLU A 433 -9.29 13.05 -4.91
CA GLU A 433 -10.46 12.23 -5.19
C GLU A 433 -10.12 10.74 -5.35
N LEU A 434 -9.05 10.42 -6.08
CA LEU A 434 -8.56 9.05 -6.21
C LEU A 434 -8.03 8.49 -4.88
N THR A 435 -7.39 9.35 -4.07
CA THR A 435 -6.89 8.95 -2.75
C THR A 435 -8.03 8.61 -1.80
N ASP A 436 -9.13 9.36 -1.86
CA ASP A 436 -10.28 9.10 -1.00
C ASP A 436 -10.99 7.79 -1.37
N ILE A 437 -11.07 7.46 -2.66
CA ILE A 437 -11.55 6.13 -3.10
C ILE A 437 -10.60 5.02 -2.64
N ALA A 438 -9.29 5.21 -2.78
CA ALA A 438 -8.31 4.23 -2.30
C ALA A 438 -8.42 4.01 -0.77
N LYS A 439 -8.74 5.06 0.02
CA LYS A 439 -9.03 4.91 1.45
C LYS A 439 -10.24 4.04 1.71
N LEU A 440 -11.31 4.20 0.92
CA LEU A 440 -12.51 3.37 1.04
C LEU A 440 -12.21 1.91 0.69
N ILE A 441 -11.41 1.64 -0.35
CA ILE A 441 -10.98 0.28 -0.73
C ILE A 441 -10.21 -0.37 0.43
N TRP A 442 -9.25 0.35 1.01
CA TRP A 442 -8.48 -0.17 2.13
C TRP A 442 -9.30 -0.30 3.42
N ALA A 443 -10.25 0.60 3.68
CA ALA A 443 -11.18 0.48 4.81
C ALA A 443 -12.02 -0.79 4.69
N GLU A 444 -12.54 -1.08 3.50
CA GLU A 444 -13.31 -2.30 3.21
C GLU A 444 -12.45 -3.56 3.41
N ALA A 445 -11.23 -3.56 2.87
CA ALA A 445 -10.30 -4.67 3.03
C ALA A 445 -9.96 -4.93 4.50
N ILE A 446 -9.67 -3.87 5.28
CA ILE A 446 -9.34 -3.95 6.69
C ILE A 446 -10.52 -4.47 7.51
N GLN A 447 -11.72 -3.93 7.29
CA GLN A 447 -12.93 -4.31 8.01
C GLN A 447 -13.26 -5.80 7.85
N ASN A 448 -12.96 -6.37 6.70
CA ASN A 448 -13.22 -7.78 6.38
C ASN A 448 -11.98 -8.68 6.54
N ASN A 449 -10.88 -8.16 7.08
CA ASN A 449 -9.59 -8.86 7.21
C ASN A 449 -9.11 -9.45 5.86
N ILE A 450 -9.24 -8.68 4.78
CA ILE A 450 -8.81 -9.05 3.43
C ILE A 450 -7.45 -8.42 3.16
N THR A 451 -6.47 -9.22 2.77
CA THR A 451 -5.20 -8.70 2.24
C THR A 451 -5.34 -8.47 0.74
N ILE A 452 -5.08 -7.25 0.28
CA ILE A 452 -5.18 -6.91 -1.14
C ILE A 452 -3.83 -6.56 -1.75
N VAL A 453 -3.61 -7.04 -2.98
CA VAL A 453 -2.44 -6.69 -3.81
C VAL A 453 -2.95 -6.42 -5.21
N ALA A 454 -2.73 -5.23 -5.74
CA ALA A 454 -3.15 -4.91 -7.10
C ALA A 454 -2.05 -5.21 -8.12
N LYS A 455 -2.44 -5.77 -9.27
CA LYS A 455 -1.55 -6.06 -10.40
C LYS A 455 -2.17 -5.55 -11.69
N HIS A 456 -1.34 -5.09 -12.60
CA HIS A 456 -1.79 -4.69 -13.93
C HIS A 456 -2.10 -5.93 -14.77
N LEU A 457 -3.27 -5.94 -15.42
CA LEU A 457 -3.70 -6.92 -16.42
C LEU A 457 -3.80 -6.19 -17.77
N SER A 458 -3.24 -6.77 -18.82
CA SER A 458 -3.41 -6.18 -20.16
C SER A 458 -4.89 -6.14 -20.55
N GLY A 459 -5.37 -5.01 -21.10
CA GLY A 459 -6.77 -4.84 -21.52
C GLY A 459 -7.23 -5.91 -22.52
N LYS A 460 -6.33 -6.48 -23.33
CA LYS A 460 -6.61 -7.62 -24.22
C LYS A 460 -7.03 -8.90 -23.47
N LEU A 461 -6.61 -9.05 -22.21
CA LEU A 461 -6.93 -10.18 -21.35
C LEU A 461 -8.10 -9.89 -20.42
N ASN A 462 -8.53 -8.62 -20.28
CA ASN A 462 -9.63 -8.19 -19.40
C ASN A 462 -11.01 -8.32 -20.08
N THR A 463 -11.22 -9.31 -20.91
CA THR A 463 -12.42 -9.43 -21.76
C THR A 463 -13.72 -9.61 -21.00
N GLN A 464 -13.70 -10.40 -19.92
CA GLN A 464 -14.91 -10.69 -19.14
C GLN A 464 -15.38 -9.46 -18.36
N ALA A 465 -14.49 -8.79 -17.63
CA ALA A 465 -14.86 -7.61 -16.86
C ALA A 465 -15.21 -6.42 -17.78
N ASP A 466 -14.50 -6.23 -18.91
CA ASP A 466 -14.87 -5.25 -19.95
C ASP A 466 -16.27 -5.52 -20.49
N GLY A 467 -16.59 -6.77 -20.82
CA GLY A 467 -17.93 -7.17 -21.24
C GLY A 467 -19.01 -6.85 -20.19
N LEU A 468 -18.73 -7.07 -18.90
CA LEU A 468 -19.65 -6.74 -17.80
C LEU A 468 -19.81 -5.23 -17.62
N SER A 469 -18.76 -4.44 -17.75
CA SER A 469 -18.79 -2.96 -17.62
C SER A 469 -19.59 -2.29 -18.77
N ARG A 470 -19.65 -2.93 -19.93
CA ARG A 470 -20.35 -2.46 -21.15
C ARG A 470 -21.70 -3.14 -21.35
N ALA A 471 -22.09 -4.07 -20.50
CA ALA A 471 -23.33 -4.81 -20.64
C ALA A 471 -24.53 -3.87 -20.58
N VAL A 472 -25.17 -3.62 -21.72
CA VAL A 472 -26.37 -2.79 -21.82
C VAL A 472 -27.60 -3.72 -21.75
N ASP A 473 -28.31 -3.70 -20.63
CA ASP A 473 -29.63 -4.32 -20.58
C ASP A 473 -30.68 -3.33 -21.10
N LYS A 474 -31.04 -3.48 -22.36
CA LYS A 474 -32.02 -2.62 -23.06
C LYS A 474 -33.40 -2.61 -22.42
N HIS A 475 -33.65 -3.53 -21.46
CA HIS A 475 -34.92 -3.68 -20.78
C HIS A 475 -34.93 -3.10 -19.36
N LYS A 476 -33.81 -2.54 -18.88
CA LYS A 476 -33.74 -1.96 -17.53
C LYS A 476 -34.35 -0.56 -17.47
N TRP A 477 -35.39 -0.46 -16.67
CA TRP A 477 -36.07 0.78 -16.30
C TRP A 477 -36.63 0.64 -14.88
N MET A 478 -36.89 1.75 -14.22
CA MET A 478 -37.49 1.79 -12.89
C MET A 478 -38.71 2.72 -12.87
N LEU A 479 -39.53 2.59 -11.84
CA LEU A 479 -40.56 3.59 -11.59
C LEU A 479 -39.95 4.86 -10.95
N SER A 480 -40.58 5.99 -11.24
CA SER A 480 -40.23 7.25 -10.55
C SER A 480 -40.55 7.13 -9.06
N LYS A 481 -39.76 7.78 -8.22
CA LYS A 481 -39.94 7.79 -6.77
C LYS A 481 -41.35 8.26 -6.33
N PRO A 482 -41.94 9.33 -6.92
CA PRO A 482 -43.29 9.74 -6.59
C PRO A 482 -44.34 8.66 -6.85
N LEU A 483 -44.23 7.91 -7.96
CA LEU A 483 -45.20 6.83 -8.23
C LEU A 483 -45.00 5.66 -7.26
N PHE A 484 -43.74 5.29 -6.97
CA PHE A 484 -43.47 4.28 -5.96
C PHE A 484 -44.08 4.65 -4.60
N LEU A 485 -43.84 5.86 -4.11
CA LEU A 485 -44.40 6.35 -2.84
C LEU A 485 -45.91 6.33 -2.83
N TYR A 486 -46.55 6.67 -3.95
CA TYR A 486 -48.01 6.54 -4.09
C TYR A 486 -48.46 5.08 -3.97
N LEU A 487 -47.80 4.14 -4.68
CA LEU A 487 -48.14 2.72 -4.58
C LEU A 487 -47.89 2.16 -3.17
N ASP A 488 -46.84 2.65 -2.52
CA ASP A 488 -46.48 2.27 -1.15
C ASP A 488 -47.50 2.80 -0.12
N SER A 489 -48.07 4.00 -0.34
CA SER A 489 -49.13 4.53 0.51
C SER A 489 -50.45 3.79 0.37
N VAL A 490 -50.72 3.18 -0.81
CA VAL A 490 -51.97 2.47 -1.09
C VAL A 490 -51.88 0.99 -0.71
N TRP A 491 -50.76 0.34 -0.96
CA TRP A 491 -50.58 -1.12 -0.82
C TRP A 491 -49.42 -1.52 0.10
N GLY A 492 -48.74 -0.57 0.68
CA GLY A 492 -47.57 -0.77 1.55
C GLY A 492 -47.93 -0.88 3.05
N PRO A 493 -46.92 -0.74 3.93
CA PRO A 493 -45.53 -0.54 3.53
C PRO A 493 -44.93 -1.78 2.87
N HIS A 494 -44.23 -1.60 1.73
CA HIS A 494 -43.47 -2.69 1.12
C HIS A 494 -42.19 -2.92 1.90
N SER A 495 -41.77 -4.17 2.07
CA SER A 495 -40.61 -4.56 2.86
C SER A 495 -39.40 -4.92 2.00
N VAL A 496 -39.61 -5.50 0.81
CA VAL A 496 -38.52 -5.95 -0.09
C VAL A 496 -38.79 -5.52 -1.53
N ASP A 497 -37.74 -5.00 -2.19
CA ASP A 497 -37.74 -4.71 -3.63
C ASP A 497 -37.05 -5.84 -4.38
N ARG A 498 -37.79 -6.52 -5.25
CA ARG A 498 -37.32 -7.68 -6.02
C ARG A 498 -36.84 -7.27 -7.42
N PHE A 499 -35.85 -7.96 -8.01
CA PHE A 499 -35.33 -7.76 -9.38
C PHE A 499 -34.69 -6.40 -9.66
N VAL A 500 -34.03 -5.79 -8.68
CA VAL A 500 -33.39 -4.47 -8.78
C VAL A 500 -31.88 -4.55 -8.62
N SER A 501 -31.24 -3.41 -8.63
CA SER A 501 -29.84 -3.21 -8.37
C SER A 501 -29.64 -1.97 -7.47
N LEU A 502 -28.42 -1.74 -6.99
CA LEU A 502 -28.08 -0.59 -6.15
C LEU A 502 -28.63 0.75 -6.67
N VAL A 503 -28.64 0.96 -7.99
CA VAL A 503 -29.08 2.24 -8.60
C VAL A 503 -30.58 2.27 -8.91
N SER A 504 -31.30 1.16 -8.81
CA SER A 504 -32.72 1.06 -9.17
C SER A 504 -33.65 0.72 -8.01
N THR A 505 -33.10 0.34 -6.86
CA THR A 505 -33.91 -0.02 -5.71
C THR A 505 -34.71 1.16 -5.15
N GLN A 506 -35.95 0.89 -4.76
CA GLN A 506 -36.83 1.82 -4.08
C GLN A 506 -36.81 1.64 -2.56
N LEU A 507 -36.34 0.47 -2.08
CA LEU A 507 -36.33 0.06 -0.68
C LEU A 507 -34.91 -0.26 -0.19
N PRO A 508 -34.65 -0.16 1.13
CA PRO A 508 -33.35 -0.53 1.71
C PRO A 508 -33.02 -2.02 1.56
N ILE A 509 -34.04 -2.89 1.65
CA ILE A 509 -33.89 -4.34 1.49
C ILE A 509 -34.29 -4.70 0.06
N TYR A 510 -33.37 -5.37 -0.67
CA TYR A 510 -33.63 -5.73 -2.05
C TYR A 510 -32.89 -6.99 -2.50
N ASN A 511 -33.37 -7.59 -3.60
CA ASN A 511 -32.71 -8.70 -4.28
C ASN A 511 -32.20 -8.29 -5.66
N SER A 512 -30.93 -8.57 -5.92
CA SER A 512 -30.30 -8.29 -7.20
C SER A 512 -30.04 -9.58 -8.00
N ARG A 513 -29.81 -9.42 -9.30
CA ARG A 513 -29.47 -10.56 -10.18
C ARG A 513 -28.07 -11.10 -9.91
N PHE A 514 -27.14 -10.25 -9.55
CA PHE A 514 -25.74 -10.55 -9.29
C PHE A 514 -25.38 -10.11 -7.87
N LEU A 515 -24.24 -10.55 -7.38
CA LEU A 515 -23.69 -9.99 -6.14
C LEU A 515 -23.63 -8.47 -6.24
N ASP A 516 -24.18 -7.78 -5.27
CA ASP A 516 -24.34 -6.33 -5.28
C ASP A 516 -23.69 -5.76 -4.01
N PRO A 517 -23.02 -4.60 -4.08
CA PRO A 517 -22.30 -4.01 -2.94
C PRO A 517 -23.12 -3.82 -1.67
N ASN A 518 -24.41 -3.56 -1.82
CA ASN A 518 -25.34 -3.37 -0.70
C ASN A 518 -26.53 -4.34 -0.73
N GLY A 519 -26.51 -5.31 -1.67
CA GLY A 519 -27.59 -6.26 -1.83
C GLY A 519 -27.64 -7.29 -0.70
N MET A 520 -28.83 -7.50 -0.16
CA MET A 520 -29.03 -8.45 0.94
C MET A 520 -29.01 -9.90 0.43
N LYS A 521 -29.56 -10.16 -0.75
CA LYS A 521 -29.70 -11.49 -1.33
C LYS A 521 -29.62 -11.46 -2.87
N VAL A 522 -29.09 -12.52 -3.43
CA VAL A 522 -28.96 -12.70 -4.89
C VAL A 522 -30.10 -13.58 -5.39
N ASP A 523 -30.59 -13.31 -6.61
CA ASP A 523 -31.65 -14.01 -7.31
C ASP A 523 -32.97 -14.07 -6.53
N ALA A 524 -33.87 -13.15 -6.86
CA ALA A 524 -35.21 -13.09 -6.27
C ALA A 524 -36.00 -14.38 -6.39
N LEU A 525 -35.81 -15.14 -7.49
CA LEU A 525 -36.54 -16.40 -7.74
C LEU A 525 -36.07 -17.55 -6.84
N ALA A 526 -34.87 -17.48 -6.31
CA ALA A 526 -34.32 -18.47 -5.39
C ALA A 526 -34.72 -18.23 -3.92
N GLN A 527 -35.41 -17.11 -3.62
CA GLN A 527 -35.79 -16.77 -2.26
C GLN A 527 -37.07 -17.53 -1.81
N THR A 528 -37.06 -17.96 -0.54
CA THR A 528 -38.14 -18.68 0.10
C THR A 528 -38.96 -17.83 1.07
N ASP A 529 -38.71 -16.54 1.14
CA ASP A 529 -39.29 -15.58 2.09
C ASP A 529 -40.40 -14.70 1.50
N TRP A 530 -40.89 -15.02 0.31
CA TRP A 530 -41.92 -14.19 -0.34
C TRP A 530 -43.22 -14.11 0.46
N GLY A 531 -43.62 -15.18 1.11
CA GLY A 531 -44.82 -15.22 1.93
C GLY A 531 -44.74 -14.42 3.23
N LEU A 532 -43.51 -14.12 3.69
CA LEU A 532 -43.25 -13.35 4.90
C LEU A 532 -43.13 -11.84 4.63
N GLU A 533 -43.01 -11.46 3.37
CA GLU A 533 -42.67 -10.10 2.95
C GLU A 533 -43.82 -9.44 2.15
N ASN A 534 -43.92 -8.12 2.23
CA ASN A 534 -44.73 -7.34 1.31
C ASN A 534 -43.87 -6.90 0.11
N ASN A 535 -43.97 -7.64 -0.98
CA ASN A 535 -43.05 -7.59 -2.09
C ASN A 535 -43.38 -6.49 -3.08
N PHE A 536 -42.39 -5.65 -3.43
CA PHE A 536 -42.45 -4.79 -4.60
C PHE A 536 -41.65 -5.44 -5.74
N VAL A 537 -42.25 -5.58 -6.93
CA VAL A 537 -41.73 -6.50 -7.97
C VAL A 537 -41.83 -5.84 -9.34
N ASN A 538 -40.67 -5.42 -9.90
CA ASN A 538 -40.58 -4.94 -11.29
C ASN A 538 -39.70 -5.89 -12.12
N PRO A 539 -40.22 -7.09 -12.51
CA PRO A 539 -39.42 -8.13 -13.10
C PRO A 539 -39.23 -7.91 -14.60
N PRO A 540 -38.19 -8.49 -15.23
CA PRO A 540 -38.16 -8.69 -16.67
C PRO A 540 -39.43 -9.44 -17.12
N ILE A 541 -40.09 -8.98 -18.18
CA ILE A 541 -41.39 -9.49 -18.63
C ILE A 541 -41.35 -11.01 -18.85
N ARG A 542 -40.25 -11.54 -19.35
CA ARG A 542 -40.02 -13.00 -19.55
C ARG A 542 -40.10 -13.84 -18.26
N LEU A 543 -39.96 -13.20 -17.09
CA LEU A 543 -39.97 -13.87 -15.79
C LEU A 543 -41.33 -13.80 -15.10
N LEU A 544 -42.33 -13.10 -15.67
CA LEU A 544 -43.66 -12.91 -15.06
C LEU A 544 -44.36 -14.26 -14.73
N ASN A 545 -44.26 -15.28 -15.59
CA ASN A 545 -44.80 -16.63 -15.27
C ASN A 545 -44.21 -17.15 -13.94
N LYS A 546 -42.90 -17.15 -13.82
CA LYS A 546 -42.19 -17.64 -12.62
C LYS A 546 -42.51 -16.80 -11.37
N VAL A 547 -42.61 -15.49 -11.52
CA VAL A 547 -42.99 -14.60 -10.42
C VAL A 547 -44.38 -14.92 -9.90
N ILE A 548 -45.35 -15.10 -10.81
CA ILE A 548 -46.75 -15.44 -10.46
C ILE A 548 -46.83 -16.82 -9.78
N GLU A 549 -46.09 -17.80 -10.28
CA GLU A 549 -45.97 -19.12 -9.68
C GLU A 549 -45.42 -19.05 -8.24
N ILE A 550 -44.34 -18.28 -8.00
CA ILE A 550 -43.77 -18.11 -6.67
C ILE A 550 -44.76 -17.40 -5.72
N VAL A 551 -45.42 -16.33 -6.19
CA VAL A 551 -46.45 -15.65 -5.38
C VAL A 551 -47.55 -16.61 -4.97
N GLN A 552 -47.97 -17.48 -5.86
CA GLN A 552 -49.02 -18.50 -5.59
C GLN A 552 -48.50 -19.60 -4.65
N GLN A 553 -47.30 -20.14 -4.90
CA GLN A 553 -46.74 -21.25 -4.11
C GLN A 553 -46.39 -20.82 -2.67
N GLN A 554 -45.95 -19.60 -2.48
CA GLN A 554 -45.56 -19.06 -1.16
C GLN A 554 -46.68 -18.23 -0.53
N GLU A 555 -47.90 -18.22 -1.08
CA GLU A 555 -49.03 -17.43 -0.60
C GLU A 555 -48.72 -15.94 -0.36
N ALA A 556 -47.86 -15.38 -1.18
CA ALA A 556 -47.24 -14.07 -0.96
C ALA A 556 -48.15 -12.90 -1.36
N HIS A 557 -47.96 -11.77 -0.72
CA HIS A 557 -48.48 -10.47 -1.17
C HIS A 557 -47.43 -9.77 -2.05
N ALA A 558 -47.81 -9.29 -3.23
CA ALA A 558 -46.92 -8.59 -4.12
C ALA A 558 -47.60 -7.45 -4.91
N THR A 559 -46.86 -6.38 -5.11
CA THR A 559 -47.15 -5.33 -6.09
C THR A 559 -46.30 -5.58 -7.33
N VAL A 560 -46.91 -6.15 -8.38
CA VAL A 560 -46.22 -6.55 -9.60
C VAL A 560 -46.44 -5.53 -10.71
N ILE A 561 -45.34 -5.07 -11.33
CA ILE A 561 -45.39 -4.16 -12.49
C ILE A 561 -45.42 -5.01 -13.76
N ALA A 562 -46.51 -4.97 -14.50
CA ALA A 562 -46.68 -5.80 -15.69
C ALA A 562 -47.50 -5.10 -16.79
N PRO A 563 -47.27 -5.41 -18.08
CA PRO A 563 -48.05 -4.90 -19.18
C PRO A 563 -49.46 -5.54 -19.26
N TRP A 564 -50.39 -4.82 -19.88
CA TRP A 564 -51.72 -5.33 -20.18
C TRP A 564 -51.69 -6.13 -21.47
N TRP A 565 -51.40 -7.43 -21.38
CA TRP A 565 -51.28 -8.34 -22.52
C TRP A 565 -52.15 -9.59 -22.36
N PRO A 566 -53.46 -9.50 -22.68
CA PRO A 566 -54.42 -10.60 -22.46
C PRO A 566 -54.08 -11.92 -23.16
N ALA A 567 -53.33 -11.86 -24.27
CA ALA A 567 -52.92 -13.04 -25.04
C ALA A 567 -51.74 -13.81 -24.42
N GLN A 568 -51.12 -13.31 -23.37
CA GLN A 568 -49.97 -13.96 -22.74
C GLN A 568 -50.44 -15.02 -21.70
N THR A 569 -49.67 -16.09 -21.59
CA THR A 569 -50.00 -17.23 -20.72
C THR A 569 -50.10 -16.86 -19.24
N TRP A 570 -49.31 -15.93 -18.78
CA TRP A 570 -49.28 -15.44 -17.39
C TRP A 570 -50.43 -14.47 -17.06
N PHE A 571 -51.07 -13.84 -18.06
CA PHE A 571 -52.01 -12.76 -17.83
C PHE A 571 -53.25 -13.22 -17.06
N ASN A 572 -53.85 -14.36 -17.44
CA ASN A 572 -55.01 -14.88 -16.75
C ASN A 572 -54.75 -15.22 -15.29
N ASN A 573 -53.56 -15.75 -14.99
CA ASN A 573 -53.16 -16.04 -13.61
C ASN A 573 -52.93 -14.76 -12.82
N LEU A 574 -52.30 -13.71 -13.43
CA LEU A 574 -52.14 -12.41 -12.82
C LEU A 574 -53.50 -11.79 -12.45
N VAL A 575 -54.50 -11.85 -13.35
CA VAL A 575 -55.85 -11.36 -13.10
C VAL A 575 -56.53 -12.16 -11.98
N LYS A 576 -56.42 -13.51 -11.99
CA LYS A 576 -57.01 -14.37 -10.95
C LYS A 576 -56.46 -14.09 -9.54
N LEU A 577 -55.19 -13.73 -9.43
CA LEU A 577 -54.56 -13.43 -8.14
C LEU A 577 -54.74 -11.97 -7.71
N SER A 578 -55.27 -11.11 -8.57
CA SER A 578 -55.48 -9.69 -8.26
C SER A 578 -56.55 -9.49 -7.19
N ILE A 579 -56.27 -8.72 -6.17
CA ILE A 579 -57.15 -8.43 -5.03
C ILE A 579 -57.84 -7.06 -5.12
N CYS A 580 -57.46 -6.24 -6.11
CA CYS A 580 -58.06 -4.94 -6.41
C CYS A 580 -57.77 -4.54 -7.87
N PRO A 581 -58.46 -3.49 -8.40
CA PRO A 581 -58.20 -2.96 -9.74
C PRO A 581 -56.75 -2.49 -9.91
N PRO A 582 -56.10 -2.80 -11.06
CA PRO A 582 -54.72 -2.37 -11.30
C PRO A 582 -54.61 -0.86 -11.54
N ILE A 583 -53.51 -0.29 -11.07
CA ILE A 583 -53.21 1.17 -11.22
C ILE A 583 -52.38 1.35 -12.48
N ARG A 584 -52.80 2.29 -13.36
CA ARG A 584 -52.06 2.58 -14.60
C ARG A 584 -50.75 3.30 -14.32
N VAL A 585 -49.65 2.79 -14.90
CA VAL A 585 -48.33 3.41 -14.90
C VAL A 585 -48.22 4.34 -16.12
N PHE A 586 -48.16 5.63 -15.92
CA PHE A 586 -47.99 6.58 -17.01
C PHE A 586 -46.55 6.61 -17.48
N ARG A 587 -46.33 6.86 -18.77
CA ARG A 587 -44.97 6.89 -19.39
C ARG A 587 -43.99 7.79 -18.69
N LYS A 588 -44.45 8.99 -18.22
CA LYS A 588 -43.62 9.95 -17.46
C LYS A 588 -43.05 9.38 -16.14
N ALA A 589 -43.63 8.31 -15.64
CA ALA A 589 -43.20 7.67 -14.41
C ALA A 589 -42.22 6.49 -14.67
N ILE A 590 -41.87 6.22 -15.93
CA ILE A 590 -40.89 5.20 -16.33
C ILE A 590 -39.55 5.90 -16.56
N ILE A 591 -38.56 5.56 -15.76
CA ILE A 591 -37.20 6.14 -15.80
C ILE A 591 -36.26 5.12 -16.42
N PRO A 592 -35.62 5.44 -17.57
CA PRO A 592 -34.56 4.61 -18.14
C PRO A 592 -33.34 4.54 -17.21
N LEU A 593 -32.73 3.36 -17.08
CA LEU A 593 -31.51 3.16 -16.29
C LEU A 593 -30.24 3.15 -17.14
N ASN A 594 -30.38 3.29 -18.44
CA ASN A 594 -29.27 3.37 -19.39
C ASN A 594 -29.65 4.31 -20.56
N PRO A 595 -28.71 4.71 -21.43
CA PRO A 595 -28.97 5.57 -22.59
C PRO A 595 -29.97 4.98 -23.60
N ALA A 596 -30.19 3.66 -23.58
CA ALA A 596 -31.14 3.02 -24.48
C ALA A 596 -32.58 3.27 -24.01
N VAL A 597 -33.42 3.79 -24.88
CA VAL A 597 -34.83 3.98 -24.58
C VAL A 597 -35.52 2.62 -24.38
N PRO A 598 -36.07 2.32 -23.18
CA PRO A 598 -36.70 1.03 -22.92
C PRO A 598 -37.96 0.85 -23.72
N GLU A 599 -38.33 -0.41 -24.00
CA GLU A 599 -39.53 -0.79 -24.80
C GLU A 599 -40.83 -0.09 -24.35
N PRO A 600 -41.14 0.03 -23.06
CA PRO A 600 -42.34 0.74 -22.64
C PRO A 600 -42.38 2.23 -23.06
N LEU A 601 -41.20 2.86 -23.26
CA LEU A 601 -41.12 4.24 -23.75
C LEU A 601 -41.01 4.32 -25.29
N ARG A 602 -40.49 3.29 -25.95
CA ARG A 602 -40.38 3.19 -27.41
C ARG A 602 -41.70 2.89 -28.07
N ASN A 603 -42.43 1.92 -27.54
CA ASN A 603 -43.68 1.47 -28.14
C ASN A 603 -44.88 2.09 -27.44
N ARG A 604 -45.59 3.00 -28.13
CA ARG A 604 -46.78 3.69 -27.60
C ARG A 604 -47.98 2.77 -27.31
N LYS A 605 -47.99 1.58 -27.86
CA LYS A 605 -49.08 0.58 -27.64
C LYS A 605 -48.94 -0.14 -26.29
N TRP A 606 -47.80 -0.06 -25.64
CA TRP A 606 -47.61 -0.68 -24.33
C TRP A 606 -48.32 0.12 -23.24
N LYS A 607 -49.26 -0.58 -22.58
CA LYS A 607 -49.96 -0.07 -21.38
C LYS A 607 -49.45 -0.86 -20.19
N ILE A 608 -48.70 -0.20 -19.29
CA ILE A 608 -48.13 -0.83 -18.08
C ILE A 608 -49.02 -0.51 -16.90
N PHE A 609 -49.18 -1.49 -16.01
CA PHE A 609 -49.98 -1.39 -14.80
C PHE A 609 -49.20 -1.93 -13.59
N ALA A 610 -49.51 -1.39 -12.43
CA ALA A 610 -49.15 -1.95 -11.13
C ALA A 610 -50.33 -2.83 -10.68
N TRP A 611 -50.06 -4.07 -10.40
CA TRP A 611 -51.03 -5.10 -10.02
C TRP A 611 -50.80 -5.48 -8.56
N ARG A 612 -51.84 -5.38 -7.72
CA ARG A 612 -51.78 -5.90 -6.36
C ARG A 612 -52.32 -7.30 -6.33
N ILE A 613 -51.44 -8.28 -6.07
CA ILE A 613 -51.78 -9.72 -6.12
C ILE A 613 -51.50 -10.40 -4.78
N CYS A 614 -52.25 -11.47 -4.51
CA CYS A 614 -52.09 -12.32 -3.36
C CYS A 614 -52.16 -13.82 -3.78
N GLY A 615 -51.19 -14.62 -3.31
CA GLY A 615 -51.15 -16.06 -3.59
C GLY A 615 -52.26 -16.88 -2.89
N ASN A 616 -52.85 -16.33 -1.80
CA ASN A 616 -53.90 -16.99 -1.07
C ASN A 616 -55.25 -16.79 -1.78
N SER A 617 -55.89 -17.88 -2.25
CA SER A 617 -57.10 -17.88 -3.07
C SER A 617 -58.39 -17.35 -2.39
N LYS A 618 -58.35 -17.07 -1.08
CA LYS A 618 -59.51 -16.56 -0.33
C LYS A 618 -59.85 -15.08 -0.60
N HIS A 619 -59.02 -14.34 -1.33
CA HIS A 619 -59.16 -12.91 -1.56
C HIS A 619 -59.10 -12.52 -3.05
N VAL A 620 -59.90 -13.19 -3.91
CA VAL A 620 -59.87 -12.91 -5.35
C VAL A 620 -60.97 -11.89 -5.70
N PHE A 621 -60.58 -10.80 -6.36
CA PHE A 621 -61.50 -9.80 -6.91
C PHE A 621 -62.13 -10.35 -8.21
N ARG A 622 -63.38 -10.81 -8.14
CA ARG A 622 -64.07 -11.48 -9.27
C ARG A 622 -64.84 -10.54 -10.19
N ASP A 623 -65.26 -9.34 -9.74
CA ASP A 623 -66.14 -8.46 -10.50
C ASP A 623 -65.56 -7.08 -10.77
N GLY A 624 -65.37 -6.73 -12.07
CA GLY A 624 -65.08 -5.37 -12.49
C GLY A 624 -63.93 -5.12 -13.45
N LEU A 625 -62.98 -6.08 -13.63
CA LEU A 625 -61.80 -5.89 -14.50
C LEU A 625 -62.11 -5.74 -16.01
N PHE A 626 -63.28 -6.21 -16.47
CA PHE A 626 -63.68 -6.13 -17.89
C PHE A 626 -64.32 -4.80 -18.31
N ARG A 627 -64.66 -3.87 -17.38
CA ARG A 627 -65.30 -2.57 -17.72
C ARG A 627 -64.27 -1.44 -18.00
N LEU A 628 -63.01 -1.62 -17.68
CA LEU A 628 -61.96 -0.58 -17.86
C LEU A 628 -61.42 -0.40 -19.29
N HIS A 629 -61.92 -1.12 -20.27
CA HIS A 629 -61.43 -1.08 -21.65
C HIS A 629 -62.25 -0.19 -22.59
N ARG A 630 -63.35 0.45 -22.11
CA ARG A 630 -64.24 1.30 -22.95
C ARG A 630 -64.19 2.80 -22.65
N SER A 631 -63.21 3.29 -21.88
CA SER A 631 -63.04 4.75 -21.69
C SER A 631 -61.60 5.18 -22.02
#